data_340f3660cec82137fbc0422d438a3876
#
_entry.id   340f3660cec82137fbc0422d438a3876
#
_cell.length_a   1.000
_cell.length_b   1.000
_cell.length_c   1.000
_cell.angle_alpha   90.00
_cell.angle_beta   90.00
_cell.angle_gamma   90.00
#
_symmetry.space_group_name_H-M   'P 1'
#
loop_
_entity.id
_entity.type
_entity.pdbx_description
1 polymer ?
#
loop_
_entity_poly.entity_id
_entity_poly.type
_entity_poly.pdbx_seq_one_letter_code
_entity_poly.pdbx_strand_id
1 'polypeptide(L)'
;MSASAILDRPRVRDGESRRNPVAKWLFLPLRWVYKVWFATVFFGSLVVLYIPFRILLYTPRRYEKAFRLKRCWAFFLQWASGTPLRLERIAPLPKAPYVICCNHSSYLDIIQMYNVLPEYFLFMGKYELLKWPL
;
A
#
# COMPACT_ATOMS: atom_id res chain seq x y z
N MET A 1 0.60 -40.31 1.16
CA MET A 1 1.12 -39.37 0.14
C MET A 1 2.52 -38.98 0.57
N SER A 2 3.53 -39.38 -0.22
CA SER A 2 4.95 -39.31 0.19
C SER A 2 5.48 -37.87 0.11
N ALA A 3 6.28 -37.48 1.11
CA ALA A 3 6.92 -36.15 1.21
C ALA A 3 7.86 -35.81 0.03
N SER A 4 8.21 -36.76 -0.80
CA SER A 4 9.08 -36.59 -1.97
C SER A 4 8.44 -35.82 -3.14
N ALA A 5 7.11 -35.76 -3.20
CA ALA A 5 6.39 -35.08 -4.31
C ALA A 5 6.36 -33.54 -4.18
N ILE A 6 6.78 -33.00 -3.02
CA ILE A 6 6.76 -31.54 -2.77
C ILE A 6 8.06 -30.87 -3.28
N LEU A 7 9.11 -31.65 -3.46
CA LEU A 7 10.44 -31.12 -3.81
C LEU A 7 10.69 -30.96 -5.33
N ASP A 8 9.81 -31.49 -6.16
CA ASP A 8 10.00 -31.44 -7.63
C ASP A 8 9.13 -30.34 -8.28
N ARG A 9 9.05 -29.17 -7.65
CA ARG A 9 8.57 -27.98 -8.38
C ARG A 9 9.69 -27.50 -9.30
N PRO A 10 9.43 -27.45 -10.63
CA PRO A 10 10.40 -26.86 -11.53
C PRO A 10 10.71 -25.46 -11.01
N ARG A 11 11.99 -25.24 -10.68
CA ARG A 11 12.51 -23.91 -10.35
C ARG A 11 12.14 -23.02 -11.52
N VAL A 12 11.13 -22.14 -11.32
CA VAL A 12 10.82 -21.08 -12.29
C VAL A 12 12.15 -20.38 -12.50
N ARG A 13 12.75 -20.60 -13.65
CA ARG A 13 13.91 -19.83 -14.09
C ARG A 13 13.41 -18.39 -14.09
N ASP A 14 13.86 -17.63 -13.12
CA ASP A 14 13.74 -16.19 -13.11
C ASP A 14 14.31 -15.76 -14.44
N GLY A 15 13.40 -15.50 -15.40
CA GLY A 15 13.77 -14.93 -16.66
C GLY A 15 14.36 -13.57 -16.36
N GLU A 16 15.64 -13.54 -16.05
CA GLU A 16 16.46 -12.34 -16.13
C GLU A 16 16.38 -11.88 -17.58
N SER A 17 15.26 -11.22 -17.86
CA SER A 17 15.12 -10.43 -19.06
C SER A 17 16.36 -9.55 -19.10
N ARG A 18 17.29 -9.86 -20.01
CA ARG A 18 18.44 -9.03 -20.37
C ARG A 18 17.89 -7.70 -20.88
N ARG A 19 17.46 -6.86 -19.96
CA ARG A 19 17.02 -5.49 -20.27
C ARG A 19 18.25 -4.78 -20.79
N ASN A 20 18.23 -4.47 -22.08
CA ASN A 20 19.28 -3.77 -22.78
C ASN A 20 19.77 -2.60 -21.94
N PRO A 21 21.08 -2.50 -21.62
CA PRO A 21 21.62 -1.44 -20.79
C PRO A 21 21.26 -0.04 -21.34
N VAL A 22 21.19 0.12 -22.65
CA VAL A 22 20.79 1.37 -23.32
C VAL A 22 19.36 1.79 -22.94
N ALA A 23 18.42 0.85 -22.87
CA ALA A 23 17.06 1.16 -22.45
C ALA A 23 16.99 1.65 -21.01
N LYS A 24 17.86 1.17 -20.11
CA LYS A 24 17.93 1.67 -18.72
C LYS A 24 18.27 3.16 -18.66
N TRP A 25 19.23 3.61 -19.46
CA TRP A 25 19.65 5.00 -19.49
C TRP A 25 18.58 5.92 -20.09
N LEU A 26 17.91 5.46 -21.13
CA LEU A 26 16.86 6.22 -21.82
C LEU A 26 15.63 6.46 -20.89
N PHE A 27 15.28 5.47 -20.06
CA PHE A 27 14.15 5.60 -19.12
C PHE A 27 14.52 6.24 -17.78
N LEU A 28 15.79 6.56 -17.54
CA LEU A 28 16.24 7.13 -16.28
C LEU A 28 15.59 8.49 -15.98
N PRO A 29 15.56 9.47 -16.92
CA PRO A 29 14.92 10.76 -16.69
C PRO A 29 13.41 10.62 -16.46
N LEU A 30 12.73 9.74 -17.21
CA LEU A 30 11.30 9.48 -17.05
C LEU A 30 10.98 8.91 -15.66
N ARG A 31 11.83 8.03 -15.15
CA ARG A 31 11.69 7.48 -13.79
C ARG A 31 11.85 8.55 -12.72
N TRP A 32 12.77 9.50 -12.90
CA TRP A 32 12.95 10.61 -11.98
C TRP A 32 11.77 11.57 -12.03
N VAL A 33 11.28 11.93 -13.21
CA VAL A 33 10.07 12.75 -13.37
C VAL A 33 8.88 12.11 -12.65
N TYR A 34 8.67 10.80 -12.86
CA TYR A 34 7.59 10.07 -12.16
C TYR A 34 7.76 10.09 -10.64
N LYS A 35 8.99 9.87 -10.12
CA LYS A 35 9.25 9.91 -8.68
C LYS A 35 8.97 11.28 -8.07
N VAL A 36 9.44 12.34 -8.74
CA VAL A 36 9.20 13.72 -8.30
C VAL A 36 7.71 14.04 -8.34
N TRP A 37 7.03 13.68 -9.43
CA TRP A 37 5.58 13.83 -9.54
C TRP A 37 4.85 13.12 -8.38
N PHE A 38 5.12 11.85 -8.17
CA PHE A 38 4.47 11.08 -7.11
C PHE A 38 4.79 11.65 -5.72
N ALA A 39 6.03 12.01 -5.45
CA ALA A 39 6.44 12.63 -4.18
C ALA A 39 5.71 13.97 -3.97
N THR A 40 5.59 14.81 -4.99
CA THR A 40 4.88 16.10 -4.92
C THR A 40 3.40 15.88 -4.61
N VAL A 41 2.75 14.95 -5.31
CA VAL A 41 1.34 14.61 -5.07
C VAL A 41 1.15 14.03 -3.67
N PHE A 42 2.02 13.13 -3.25
CA PHE A 42 1.94 12.50 -1.93
C PHE A 42 2.10 13.51 -0.80
N PHE A 43 3.22 14.25 -0.79
CA PHE A 43 3.49 15.22 0.28
C PHE A 43 2.57 16.43 0.21
N GLY A 44 2.23 16.93 -0.98
CA GLY A 44 1.29 18.02 -1.16
C GLY A 44 -0.11 17.66 -0.61
N SER A 45 -0.62 16.49 -0.96
CA SER A 45 -1.91 16.02 -0.42
C SER A 45 -1.85 15.76 1.08
N LEU A 46 -0.72 15.27 1.62
CA LEU A 46 -0.54 15.07 3.06
C LEU A 46 -0.61 16.40 3.82
N VAL A 47 0.04 17.46 3.32
CA VAL A 47 0.00 18.79 3.91
C VAL A 47 -1.43 19.35 3.92
N VAL A 48 -2.14 19.25 2.80
CA VAL A 48 -3.54 19.69 2.70
C VAL A 48 -4.45 18.93 3.66
N LEU A 49 -4.25 17.64 3.79
CA LEU A 49 -5.06 16.78 4.64
C LEU A 49 -4.64 16.82 6.12
N TYR A 50 -3.51 17.42 6.45
CA TYR A 50 -3.03 17.49 7.84
C TYR A 50 -4.05 18.15 8.78
N ILE A 51 -4.60 19.30 8.40
CA ILE A 51 -5.58 20.03 9.21
C ILE A 51 -6.86 19.22 9.42
N PRO A 52 -7.56 18.72 8.39
CA PRO A 52 -8.76 17.92 8.60
C PRO A 52 -8.47 16.63 9.39
N PHE A 53 -7.31 15.98 9.22
CA PHE A 53 -6.96 14.86 10.06
C PHE A 53 -6.78 15.23 11.54
N ARG A 54 -6.10 16.32 11.84
CA ARG A 54 -5.94 16.81 13.22
C ARG A 54 -7.30 17.04 13.88
N ILE A 55 -8.24 17.67 13.18
CA ILE A 55 -9.59 17.93 13.68
C ILE A 55 -10.38 16.64 13.91
N LEU A 56 -10.28 15.67 12.98
CA LEU A 56 -11.02 14.43 13.08
C LEU A 56 -10.44 13.48 14.14
N LEU A 57 -9.12 13.48 14.35
CA LEU A 57 -8.47 12.62 15.33
C LEU A 57 -8.52 13.17 16.75
N TYR A 58 -8.83 14.46 16.93
CA TYR A 58 -8.97 15.05 18.27
C TYR A 58 -10.13 14.45 19.07
N THR A 59 -11.18 13.96 18.40
CA THR A 59 -12.36 13.41 19.06
C THR A 59 -12.57 11.92 18.68
N PRO A 60 -12.57 10.98 19.65
CA PRO A 60 -12.72 9.54 19.38
C PRO A 60 -13.97 9.19 18.57
N ARG A 61 -15.08 9.90 18.78
CA ARG A 61 -16.34 9.70 18.03
C ARG A 61 -16.22 9.96 16.53
N ARG A 62 -15.11 10.57 16.07
CA ARG A 62 -14.88 10.93 14.67
C ARG A 62 -13.90 9.99 13.95
N TYR A 63 -13.42 8.95 14.61
CA TYR A 63 -12.44 8.02 14.00
C TYR A 63 -12.95 7.33 12.74
N GLU A 64 -14.24 7.02 12.67
CA GLU A 64 -14.82 6.50 11.44
C GLU A 64 -14.75 7.50 10.27
N LYS A 65 -14.97 8.79 10.56
CA LYS A 65 -14.85 9.85 9.55
C LYS A 65 -13.40 10.01 9.12
N ALA A 66 -12.45 9.93 10.05
CA ALA A 66 -11.03 9.93 9.73
C ALA A 66 -10.64 8.72 8.85
N PHE A 67 -11.20 7.55 9.14
CA PHE A 67 -10.99 6.36 8.33
C PHE A 67 -11.54 6.53 6.90
N ARG A 68 -12.74 7.07 6.74
CA ARG A 68 -13.30 7.39 5.43
C ARG A 68 -12.43 8.39 4.65
N LEU A 69 -11.92 9.42 5.33
CA LEU A 69 -11.00 10.38 4.72
C LEU A 69 -9.70 9.72 4.26
N LYS A 70 -9.09 8.83 5.09
CA LYS A 70 -7.92 8.02 4.71
C LYS A 70 -8.20 7.17 3.48
N ARG A 71 -9.37 6.58 3.41
CA ARG A 71 -9.81 5.76 2.28
C ARG A 71 -9.94 6.56 0.98
N CYS A 72 -10.59 7.72 1.04
CA CYS A 72 -10.67 8.63 -0.11
C CYS A 72 -9.27 9.08 -0.56
N TRP A 73 -8.40 9.38 0.39
CA TRP A 73 -7.01 9.74 0.09
C TRP A 73 -6.21 8.58 -0.52
N ALA A 74 -6.36 7.38 0.00
CA ALA A 74 -5.73 6.18 -0.56
C ALA A 74 -6.18 5.92 -2.01
N PHE A 75 -7.47 6.07 -2.27
CA PHE A 75 -8.01 5.97 -3.63
C PHE A 75 -7.45 7.04 -4.57
N PHE A 76 -7.38 8.28 -4.10
CA PHE A 76 -6.76 9.38 -4.84
C PHE A 76 -5.29 9.10 -5.17
N LEU A 77 -4.50 8.65 -4.19
CA LEU A 77 -3.09 8.30 -4.40
C LEU A 77 -2.92 7.13 -5.37
N GLN A 78 -3.79 6.13 -5.28
CA GLN A 78 -3.83 5.01 -6.22
C GLN A 78 -4.05 5.49 -7.65
N TRP A 79 -5.04 6.35 -7.85
CA TRP A 79 -5.32 6.94 -9.15
C TRP A 79 -4.15 7.82 -9.65
N ALA A 80 -3.61 8.70 -8.81
CA ALA A 80 -2.49 9.57 -9.15
C ALA A 80 -1.19 8.82 -9.45
N SER A 81 -0.98 7.65 -8.82
CA SER A 81 0.16 6.78 -9.11
C SER A 81 0.06 6.05 -10.45
N GLY A 82 -1.15 6.00 -11.05
CA GLY A 82 -1.38 5.26 -12.28
C GLY A 82 -1.21 3.75 -12.14
N THR A 83 -1.19 3.21 -10.91
CA THR A 83 -1.05 1.77 -10.67
C THR A 83 -2.43 1.13 -10.55
N PRO A 84 -2.86 0.29 -11.50
CA PRO A 84 -4.15 -0.39 -11.40
C PRO A 84 -4.12 -1.40 -10.26
N LEU A 85 -5.17 -1.41 -9.44
CA LEU A 85 -5.39 -2.43 -8.42
C LEU A 85 -6.27 -3.53 -8.99
N ARG A 86 -5.74 -4.74 -9.07
CA ARG A 86 -6.53 -5.93 -9.41
C ARG A 86 -6.75 -6.74 -8.15
N LEU A 87 -7.99 -6.82 -7.71
CA LEU A 87 -8.38 -7.56 -6.52
C LEU A 87 -9.00 -8.90 -6.93
N GLU A 88 -8.36 -10.00 -6.57
CA GLU A 88 -8.89 -11.34 -6.74
C GLU A 88 -9.19 -11.93 -5.36
N ARG A 89 -10.45 -12.21 -5.09
CA ARG A 89 -10.88 -12.83 -3.84
C ARG A 89 -11.15 -14.31 -4.07
N ILE A 90 -10.38 -15.15 -3.42
CA ILE A 90 -10.55 -16.61 -3.47
C ILE A 90 -11.69 -17.06 -2.53
N ALA A 91 -11.89 -16.34 -1.42
CA ALA A 91 -12.92 -16.62 -0.44
C ALA A 91 -13.51 -15.32 0.13
N PRO A 92 -14.76 -15.35 0.66
CA PRO A 92 -15.30 -14.21 1.39
C PRO A 92 -14.49 -13.97 2.67
N LEU A 93 -14.46 -12.70 3.11
CA LEU A 93 -13.82 -12.34 4.37
C LEU A 93 -14.58 -13.01 5.54
N PRO A 94 -13.86 -13.48 6.57
CA PRO A 94 -14.49 -14.05 7.77
C PRO A 94 -15.27 -12.95 8.52
N LYS A 95 -16.17 -13.37 9.41
CA LYS A 95 -16.84 -12.41 10.30
C LYS A 95 -15.81 -11.83 11.30
N ALA A 96 -15.88 -10.50 11.52
CA ALA A 96 -15.04 -9.84 12.51
C ALA A 96 -15.28 -10.40 13.94
N PRO A 97 -14.27 -10.39 14.81
CA PRO A 97 -12.93 -9.85 14.63
C PRO A 97 -11.95 -10.81 13.95
N TYR A 98 -11.06 -10.31 13.10
CA TYR A 98 -10.00 -11.10 12.47
C TYR A 98 -8.70 -10.27 12.32
N VAL A 99 -7.58 -10.96 12.14
CA VAL A 99 -6.27 -10.36 11.91
C VAL A 99 -5.85 -10.64 10.47
N ILE A 100 -5.38 -9.61 9.78
CA ILE A 100 -4.86 -9.71 8.42
C ILE A 100 -3.36 -9.67 8.47
N CYS A 101 -2.72 -10.72 7.97
CA CYS A 101 -1.28 -10.77 7.78
C CYS A 101 -0.96 -10.59 6.30
N CYS A 102 -0.30 -9.49 5.96
CA CYS A 102 0.10 -9.19 4.60
C CYS A 102 1.58 -9.47 4.39
N ASN A 103 1.92 -10.04 3.24
CA ASN A 103 3.30 -10.09 2.80
C ASN A 103 3.64 -8.73 2.16
N HIS A 104 4.26 -7.84 2.94
CA HIS A 104 4.64 -6.51 2.48
C HIS A 104 5.89 -6.56 1.61
N SER A 105 5.72 -6.22 0.34
CA SER A 105 6.82 -6.03 -0.60
C SER A 105 7.05 -4.56 -0.97
N SER A 106 6.09 -3.69 -0.65
CA SER A 106 6.13 -2.26 -0.99
C SER A 106 5.50 -1.39 0.09
N TYR A 107 5.98 -0.15 0.24
CA TYR A 107 5.33 0.85 1.10
C TYR A 107 3.93 1.24 0.60
N LEU A 108 3.64 1.03 -0.69
CA LEU A 108 2.31 1.26 -1.27
C LEU A 108 1.27 0.27 -0.76
N ASP A 109 1.68 -0.88 -0.26
CA ASP A 109 0.77 -1.91 0.25
C ASP A 109 -0.09 -1.37 1.41
N ILE A 110 0.49 -0.51 2.26
CA ILE A 110 -0.23 0.14 3.36
C ILE A 110 -1.38 1.00 2.83
N ILE A 111 -1.15 1.74 1.75
CA ILE A 111 -2.17 2.57 1.11
C ILE A 111 -3.22 1.70 0.43
N GLN A 112 -2.79 0.64 -0.23
CA GLN A 112 -3.69 -0.28 -0.93
C GLN A 112 -4.65 -1.02 0.01
N MET A 113 -4.24 -1.30 1.26
CA MET A 113 -5.12 -1.93 2.25
C MET A 113 -6.41 -1.14 2.48
N TYR A 114 -6.36 0.20 2.45
CA TYR A 114 -7.56 1.04 2.56
C TYR A 114 -8.51 0.89 1.37
N ASN A 115 -8.00 0.50 0.20
CA ASN A 115 -8.79 0.28 -1.01
C ASN A 115 -9.36 -1.14 -1.09
N VAL A 116 -8.69 -2.11 -0.46
CA VAL A 116 -9.04 -3.54 -0.50
C VAL A 116 -10.07 -3.91 0.57
N LEU A 117 -9.92 -3.34 1.78
CA LEU A 117 -10.76 -3.70 2.93
C LEU A 117 -11.94 -2.72 3.08
N PRO A 118 -13.17 -3.23 3.09
CA PRO A 118 -14.35 -2.38 3.28
C PRO A 118 -14.55 -1.96 4.74
N GLU A 119 -14.05 -2.74 5.70
CA GLU A 119 -14.28 -2.58 7.12
C GLU A 119 -13.24 -1.65 7.77
N TYR A 120 -13.59 -1.12 8.94
CA TYR A 120 -12.66 -0.37 9.76
C TYR A 120 -11.60 -1.31 10.33
N PHE A 121 -10.33 -0.96 10.16
CA PHE A 121 -9.19 -1.71 10.68
C PHE A 121 -8.11 -0.79 11.24
N LEU A 122 -7.23 -1.35 12.06
CA LEU A 122 -6.07 -0.67 12.62
C LEU A 122 -4.80 -1.41 12.23
N PHE A 123 -3.75 -0.67 11.91
CA PHE A 123 -2.43 -1.25 11.74
C PHE A 123 -1.77 -1.48 13.10
N MET A 124 -1.14 -2.64 13.27
CA MET A 124 -0.23 -2.88 14.38
C MET A 124 1.12 -2.26 14.04
N GLY A 125 1.46 -1.17 14.72
CA GLY A 125 2.76 -0.51 14.59
C GLY A 125 3.81 -1.07 15.53
N LYS A 126 5.09 -0.86 15.20
CA LYS A 126 6.18 -1.17 16.11
C LYS A 126 6.17 -0.24 17.32
N TYR A 127 6.49 -0.79 18.49
CA TYR A 127 6.55 -0.03 19.75
C TYR A 127 7.52 1.17 19.69
N GLU A 128 8.59 1.08 18.89
CA GLU A 128 9.56 2.16 18.71
C GLU A 128 8.94 3.43 18.10
N LEU A 129 7.86 3.30 17.33
CA LEU A 129 7.16 4.43 16.73
C LEU A 129 6.46 5.31 17.76
N LEU A 130 6.15 4.79 18.96
CA LEU A 130 5.58 5.59 20.06
C LEU A 130 6.52 6.67 20.57
N LYS A 131 7.82 6.55 20.32
CA LYS A 131 8.84 7.53 20.74
C LYS A 131 9.04 8.65 19.73
N TRP A 132 8.41 8.58 18.58
CA TRP A 132 8.49 9.63 17.57
C TRP A 132 7.49 10.74 17.90
N PRO A 133 7.93 12.00 17.92
CA PRO A 133 7.05 13.13 18.13
C PRO A 133 6.22 13.38 16.86
N LEU A 134 5.10 12.69 16.73
CA LEU A 134 4.08 12.91 15.70
C LEU A 134 2.83 13.55 16.29
#